data_d2d1a2fc12343b0667616bc7f46e02b7
#
_entry.id   d2d1a2fc12343b0667616bc7f46e02b7
#
_cell.length_a   1.000
_cell.length_b   1.000
_cell.length_c   1.000
_cell.angle_alpha   90.00
_cell.angle_beta   90.00
_cell.angle_gamma   90.00
#
_symmetry.space_group_name_H-M   'P 1'
#
loop_
_entity.id
_entity.type
_entity.pdbx_description
1 polymer ?
#
loop_
_entity_poly.entity_id
_entity_poly.type
_entity_poly.pdbx_seq_one_letter_code
_entity_poly.pdbx_strand_id
1 'polypeptide(L)'
;KSRRVLPLIRRHGAAAIALTIDEEGQARTTEWKLRVARRIYDLAVTEYGMEPGDLLFDFLTFPLSGGQEDLRKDAMETFAAIKQMKAEFPGIHTTLGVSNCSFGLKPAARRVLNSVFLYEAVEHGLDSAIVNAKQIVPLNRIPEEQLNTARDLIYDRRREGYDPLHHFISLFENM
;
A
#
# COMPACT_ATOMS: atom_id res chain seq x y z
N LYS A 1 7.31 -21.27 6.24
CA LYS A 1 8.05 -20.87 5.03
C LYS A 1 9.19 -19.91 5.40
N SER A 2 8.94 -18.85 6.16
CA SER A 2 9.93 -17.84 6.58
C SER A 2 11.14 -18.46 7.31
N ARG A 3 10.93 -19.38 8.24
CA ARG A 3 12.02 -20.10 8.97
C ARG A 3 13.00 -20.87 8.08
N ARG A 4 12.62 -21.17 6.84
CA ARG A 4 13.53 -21.82 5.86
C ARG A 4 14.26 -20.82 4.99
N VAL A 5 13.69 -19.64 4.75
CA VAL A 5 14.20 -18.65 3.80
C VAL A 5 15.08 -17.61 4.49
N LEU A 6 14.69 -17.11 5.67
CA LEU A 6 15.43 -16.08 6.40
C LEU A 6 16.89 -16.43 6.71
N PRO A 7 17.24 -17.67 7.12
CA PRO A 7 18.65 -18.05 7.31
C PRO A 7 19.48 -17.97 6.03
N LEU A 8 18.88 -18.27 4.87
CA LEU A 8 19.55 -18.17 3.58
C LEU A 8 19.77 -16.70 3.19
N ILE A 9 18.74 -15.85 3.37
CA ILE A 9 18.84 -14.40 3.14
C ILE A 9 19.97 -13.82 3.98
N ARG A 10 19.98 -14.10 5.29
CA ARG A 10 21.02 -13.64 6.22
C ARG A 10 22.42 -14.13 5.81
N ARG A 11 22.55 -15.41 5.45
CA ARG A 11 23.82 -16.01 5.03
C ARG A 11 24.41 -15.35 3.79
N HIS A 12 23.56 -14.90 2.87
CA HIS A 12 23.98 -14.31 1.59
C HIS A 12 23.98 -12.79 1.60
N GLY A 13 23.69 -12.14 2.73
CA GLY A 13 23.66 -10.68 2.83
C GLY A 13 22.62 -10.03 1.92
N ALA A 14 21.48 -10.70 1.72
CA ALA A 14 20.40 -10.20 0.87
C ALA A 14 19.33 -9.47 1.70
N ALA A 15 18.64 -8.52 1.08
CA ALA A 15 17.44 -7.91 1.64
C ALA A 15 16.20 -8.78 1.37
N ALA A 16 15.15 -8.60 2.16
CA ALA A 16 13.89 -9.32 2.04
C ALA A 16 12.70 -8.39 1.90
N ILE A 17 11.85 -8.63 0.90
CA ILE A 17 10.50 -8.06 0.87
C ILE A 17 9.58 -9.00 1.67
N ALA A 18 9.02 -8.48 2.75
CA ALA A 18 8.18 -9.20 3.69
C ALA A 18 6.71 -8.77 3.53
N LEU A 19 5.89 -9.66 2.99
CA LEU A 19 4.47 -9.42 2.80
C LEU A 19 3.68 -9.69 4.08
N THR A 20 2.70 -8.86 4.39
CA THR A 20 1.80 -9.06 5.54
C THR A 20 0.74 -10.13 5.25
N ILE A 21 1.22 -11.36 5.10
CA ILE A 21 0.41 -12.57 4.84
C ILE A 21 0.76 -13.59 5.91
N ASP A 22 -0.25 -14.17 6.56
CA ASP A 22 -0.09 -15.24 7.53
C ASP A 22 -0.95 -16.48 7.18
N GLU A 23 -1.18 -17.34 8.15
CA GLU A 23 -1.96 -18.56 8.01
C GLU A 23 -3.46 -18.30 7.80
N GLU A 24 -3.94 -17.13 8.24
CA GLU A 24 -5.32 -16.68 8.06
C GLU A 24 -5.54 -16.04 6.69
N GLY A 25 -4.46 -15.60 6.02
CA GLY A 25 -4.51 -15.02 4.68
C GLY A 25 -3.78 -13.69 4.55
N GLN A 26 -4.27 -12.86 3.63
CA GLN A 26 -3.75 -11.52 3.38
C GLN A 26 -4.35 -10.53 4.38
N ALA A 27 -3.49 -9.88 5.18
CA ALA A 27 -3.94 -8.94 6.20
C ALA A 27 -4.60 -7.70 5.58
N ARG A 28 -5.81 -7.36 6.03
CA ARG A 28 -6.61 -6.25 5.51
C ARG A 28 -6.72 -5.06 6.47
N THR A 29 -6.72 -5.30 7.77
CA THR A 29 -6.80 -4.23 8.78
C THR A 29 -5.43 -3.81 9.27
N THR A 30 -5.30 -2.58 9.73
CA THR A 30 -4.08 -2.04 10.35
C THR A 30 -3.54 -2.98 11.43
N GLU A 31 -4.41 -3.40 12.34
CA GLU A 31 -4.03 -4.28 13.45
C GLU A 31 -3.47 -5.62 12.94
N TRP A 32 -4.14 -6.25 11.97
CA TRP A 32 -3.68 -7.50 11.41
C TRP A 32 -2.36 -7.34 10.64
N LYS A 33 -2.24 -6.28 9.81
CA LYS A 33 -1.00 -5.95 9.11
C LYS A 33 0.17 -5.79 10.09
N LEU A 34 -0.03 -5.05 11.17
CA LEU A 34 0.99 -4.85 12.21
C LEU A 34 1.30 -6.13 12.98
N ARG A 35 0.31 -6.93 13.33
CA ARG A 35 0.50 -8.23 14.00
C ARG A 35 1.43 -9.13 13.17
N VAL A 36 1.16 -9.24 11.87
CA VAL A 36 2.00 -10.05 10.97
C VAL A 36 3.39 -9.45 10.81
N ALA A 37 3.50 -8.14 10.61
CA ALA A 37 4.77 -7.46 10.43
C ALA A 37 5.68 -7.58 11.66
N ARG A 38 5.15 -7.39 12.87
CA ARG A 38 5.89 -7.57 14.13
C ARG A 38 6.41 -9.01 14.26
N ARG A 39 5.56 -9.99 13.97
CA ARG A 39 5.96 -11.42 14.00
C ARG A 39 7.10 -11.72 13.01
N ILE A 40 7.06 -11.12 11.81
CA ILE A 40 8.14 -11.27 10.84
C ILE A 40 9.41 -10.54 11.32
N TYR A 41 9.28 -9.33 11.87
CA TYR A 41 10.40 -8.58 12.42
C TYR A 41 11.11 -9.35 13.52
N ASP A 42 10.37 -9.85 14.52
CA ASP A 42 10.93 -10.63 15.62
C ASP A 42 11.67 -11.88 15.11
N LEU A 43 11.08 -12.58 14.16
CA LEU A 43 11.71 -13.74 13.56
C LEU A 43 13.00 -13.37 12.80
N ALA A 44 12.97 -12.35 11.96
CA ALA A 44 14.08 -11.97 11.09
C ALA A 44 15.22 -11.32 11.88
N VAL A 45 14.92 -10.34 12.72
CA VAL A 45 15.92 -9.54 13.44
C VAL A 45 16.35 -10.24 14.73
N THR A 46 15.39 -10.60 15.60
CA THR A 46 15.72 -11.15 16.92
C THR A 46 16.18 -12.59 16.85
N GLU A 47 15.53 -13.45 16.06
CA GLU A 47 15.88 -14.88 15.98
C GLU A 47 17.03 -15.14 14.99
N TYR A 48 17.01 -14.52 13.81
CA TYR A 48 18.02 -14.79 12.76
C TYR A 48 19.08 -13.71 12.59
N GLY A 49 19.02 -12.61 13.35
CA GLY A 49 20.06 -11.57 13.35
C GLY A 49 20.21 -10.81 12.04
N MET A 50 19.11 -10.63 11.31
CA MET A 50 19.09 -9.73 10.15
C MET A 50 19.13 -8.27 10.61
N GLU A 51 19.77 -7.41 9.81
CA GLU A 51 19.68 -5.99 10.05
C GLU A 51 18.28 -5.49 9.70
N PRO A 52 17.67 -4.58 10.52
CA PRO A 52 16.36 -4.01 10.21
C PRO A 52 16.29 -3.36 8.82
N GLY A 53 17.39 -2.73 8.36
CA GLY A 53 17.50 -2.11 7.05
C GLY A 53 17.46 -3.08 5.87
N ASP A 54 17.63 -4.36 6.10
CA ASP A 54 17.49 -5.41 5.08
C ASP A 54 16.03 -5.91 4.95
N LEU A 55 15.10 -5.35 5.74
CA LEU A 55 13.67 -5.68 5.67
C LEU A 55 12.87 -4.56 5.00
N LEU A 56 12.17 -4.90 3.92
CA LEU A 56 11.19 -4.06 3.25
C LEU A 56 9.81 -4.67 3.47
N PHE A 57 8.97 -4.03 4.29
CA PHE A 57 7.62 -4.52 4.53
C PHE A 57 6.66 -4.07 3.43
N ASP A 58 5.95 -5.03 2.83
CA ASP A 58 4.82 -4.80 1.93
C ASP A 58 3.52 -5.05 2.70
N PHE A 59 2.83 -3.98 3.01
CA PHE A 59 1.56 -4.01 3.76
C PHE A 59 0.36 -4.34 2.87
N LEU A 60 0.60 -4.72 1.62
CA LEU A 60 -0.40 -5.03 0.61
C LEU A 60 -1.27 -3.83 0.23
N THR A 61 -1.77 -3.87 -0.97
CA THR A 61 -2.77 -2.96 -1.53
C THR A 61 -3.85 -3.77 -2.20
N PHE A 62 -5.11 -3.42 -1.96
CA PHE A 62 -6.26 -4.05 -2.59
C PHE A 62 -6.99 -3.05 -3.50
N PRO A 63 -7.74 -3.53 -4.51
CA PRO A 63 -8.44 -2.65 -5.44
C PRO A 63 -9.51 -1.82 -4.75
N LEU A 64 -9.38 -0.49 -4.79
CA LEU A 64 -10.40 0.44 -4.31
C LEU A 64 -11.60 0.52 -5.27
N SER A 65 -11.40 0.05 -6.51
CA SER A 65 -12.39 0.06 -7.59
C SER A 65 -13.48 -0.99 -7.46
N GLY A 66 -13.30 -2.00 -6.61
CA GLY A 66 -14.21 -3.13 -6.52
C GLY A 66 -15.53 -2.83 -5.81
N GLY A 67 -15.64 -1.70 -5.12
CA GLY A 67 -16.84 -1.32 -4.37
C GLY A 67 -17.18 -2.23 -3.19
N GLN A 68 -16.34 -3.22 -2.88
CA GLN A 68 -16.52 -4.09 -1.73
C GLN A 68 -16.33 -3.28 -0.44
N GLU A 69 -17.33 -3.33 0.45
CA GLU A 69 -17.38 -2.49 1.64
C GLU A 69 -16.16 -2.69 2.55
N ASP A 70 -15.70 -3.93 2.68
CA ASP A 70 -14.52 -4.30 3.49
C ASP A 70 -13.19 -3.81 2.88
N LEU A 71 -13.17 -3.39 1.61
CA LEU A 71 -11.97 -2.84 0.95
C LEU A 71 -12.00 -1.31 0.80
N ARG A 72 -13.13 -0.66 1.12
CA ARG A 72 -13.26 0.81 1.01
C ARG A 72 -12.21 1.56 1.83
N LYS A 73 -11.79 1.01 2.96
CA LYS A 73 -10.80 1.59 3.88
C LYS A 73 -9.38 1.07 3.69
N ASP A 74 -9.14 0.22 2.68
CA ASP A 74 -7.85 -0.47 2.55
C ASP A 74 -6.66 0.48 2.47
N ALA A 75 -6.77 1.59 1.73
CA ALA A 75 -5.70 2.58 1.66
C ALA A 75 -5.36 3.17 3.04
N MET A 76 -6.36 3.55 3.81
CA MET A 76 -6.18 4.10 5.16
C MET A 76 -5.56 3.07 6.10
N GLU A 77 -6.02 1.83 6.05
CA GLU A 77 -5.47 0.72 6.83
C GLU A 77 -3.99 0.46 6.49
N THR A 78 -3.65 0.51 5.21
CA THR A 78 -2.27 0.35 4.74
C THR A 78 -1.39 1.53 5.17
N PHE A 79 -1.85 2.77 5.00
CA PHE A 79 -1.10 3.97 5.39
C PHE A 79 -0.88 4.03 6.90
N ALA A 80 -1.90 3.70 7.69
CA ALA A 80 -1.77 3.63 9.14
C ALA A 80 -0.76 2.56 9.58
N ALA A 81 -0.76 1.38 8.94
CA ALA A 81 0.19 0.33 9.22
C ALA A 81 1.64 0.74 8.90
N ILE A 82 1.87 1.38 7.74
CA ILE A 82 3.19 1.94 7.36
C ILE A 82 3.68 2.90 8.43
N LYS A 83 2.86 3.91 8.76
CA LYS A 83 3.22 4.95 9.71
C LYS A 83 3.54 4.38 11.10
N GLN A 84 2.71 3.49 11.61
CA GLN A 84 2.89 2.89 12.93
C GLN A 84 4.12 1.98 12.97
N MET A 85 4.31 1.13 11.96
CA MET A 85 5.44 0.20 11.92
C MET A 85 6.78 0.95 11.83
N LYS A 86 6.87 2.02 11.04
CA LYS A 86 8.08 2.87 10.97
C LYS A 86 8.36 3.63 12.25
N ALA A 87 7.34 4.03 13.00
CA ALA A 87 7.50 4.65 14.30
C ALA A 87 7.99 3.66 15.36
N GLU A 88 7.52 2.41 15.30
CA GLU A 88 7.89 1.34 16.24
C GLU A 88 9.27 0.75 15.94
N PHE A 89 9.62 0.61 14.66
CA PHE A 89 10.88 0.03 14.18
C PHE A 89 11.56 0.96 13.15
N PRO A 90 12.20 2.05 13.58
CA PRO A 90 12.68 3.11 12.68
C PRO A 90 13.77 2.67 11.69
N GLY A 91 14.36 1.50 11.87
CA GLY A 91 15.40 0.98 10.96
C GLY A 91 14.88 0.22 9.74
N ILE A 92 13.57 -0.11 9.68
CA ILE A 92 12.99 -0.86 8.56
C ILE A 92 12.69 0.02 7.36
N HIS A 93 12.47 -0.62 6.21
CA HIS A 93 11.93 0.01 5.01
C HIS A 93 10.54 -0.52 4.64
N THR A 94 9.84 0.22 3.81
CA THR A 94 8.51 -0.13 3.33
C THR A 94 8.43 -0.07 1.81
N THR A 95 7.61 -0.94 1.23
CA THR A 95 7.33 -0.98 -0.21
C THR A 95 5.87 -1.33 -0.46
N LEU A 96 5.34 -0.96 -1.61
CA LEU A 96 3.99 -1.34 -2.04
C LEU A 96 3.94 -1.61 -3.55
N GLY A 97 3.15 -2.59 -3.93
CA GLY A 97 2.67 -2.78 -5.30
C GLY A 97 1.51 -1.83 -5.59
N VAL A 98 1.80 -0.54 -5.86
CA VAL A 98 0.80 0.53 -5.94
C VAL A 98 -0.28 0.27 -7.00
N SER A 99 0.06 -0.29 -8.15
CA SER A 99 -0.88 -0.47 -9.26
C SER A 99 -2.11 -1.32 -8.92
N ASN A 100 -2.06 -2.07 -7.84
CA ASN A 100 -3.17 -2.91 -7.39
C ASN A 100 -4.37 -2.09 -6.89
N CYS A 101 -4.13 -0.91 -6.29
CA CYS A 101 -5.21 -0.05 -5.79
C CYS A 101 -6.23 0.35 -6.87
N SER A 102 -5.79 0.39 -8.13
CA SER A 102 -6.58 0.82 -9.28
C SER A 102 -6.98 -0.31 -10.24
N PHE A 103 -6.73 -1.58 -9.84
CA PHE A 103 -7.04 -2.72 -10.69
C PHE A 103 -8.54 -2.72 -11.08
N GLY A 104 -8.83 -2.97 -12.35
CA GLY A 104 -10.19 -2.97 -12.89
C GLY A 104 -10.66 -1.61 -13.46
N LEU A 105 -9.96 -0.51 -13.20
CA LEU A 105 -10.29 0.79 -13.80
C LEU A 105 -9.72 0.93 -15.23
N LYS A 106 -10.29 1.88 -15.99
CA LYS A 106 -9.75 2.29 -17.30
C LYS A 106 -8.32 2.86 -17.16
N PRO A 107 -7.48 2.76 -18.20
CA PRO A 107 -6.08 3.21 -18.12
C PRO A 107 -5.88 4.67 -17.67
N ALA A 108 -6.73 5.60 -18.12
CA ALA A 108 -6.68 7.00 -17.73
C ALA A 108 -6.95 7.19 -16.23
N ALA A 109 -7.99 6.54 -15.71
CA ALA A 109 -8.34 6.54 -14.29
C ALA A 109 -7.23 5.91 -13.43
N ARG A 110 -6.66 4.78 -13.88
CA ARG A 110 -5.54 4.13 -13.21
C ARG A 110 -4.33 5.03 -13.06
N ARG A 111 -4.01 5.77 -14.11
CA ARG A 111 -2.89 6.71 -14.11
C ARG A 111 -3.05 7.78 -13.03
N VAL A 112 -4.25 8.34 -12.90
CA VAL A 112 -4.54 9.34 -11.87
C VAL A 112 -4.52 8.71 -10.49
N LEU A 113 -5.27 7.64 -10.27
CA LEU A 113 -5.38 7.02 -8.94
C LEU A 113 -4.03 6.52 -8.43
N ASN A 114 -3.22 5.85 -9.26
CA ASN A 114 -1.88 5.39 -8.89
C ASN A 114 -0.96 6.56 -8.48
N SER A 115 -1.05 7.69 -9.20
CA SER A 115 -0.22 8.85 -8.90
C SER A 115 -0.58 9.49 -7.56
N VAL A 116 -1.87 9.67 -7.31
CA VAL A 116 -2.37 10.25 -6.05
C VAL A 116 -2.11 9.29 -4.89
N PHE A 117 -2.39 8.00 -5.06
CA PHE A 117 -2.12 6.98 -4.05
C PHE A 117 -0.64 6.91 -3.67
N LEU A 118 0.26 6.93 -4.65
CA LEU A 118 1.71 6.93 -4.40
C LEU A 118 2.13 8.14 -3.58
N TYR A 119 1.65 9.33 -3.94
CA TYR A 119 1.93 10.55 -3.19
C TYR A 119 1.46 10.43 -1.74
N GLU A 120 0.20 10.07 -1.53
CA GLU A 120 -0.37 9.91 -0.18
C GLU A 120 0.39 8.85 0.63
N ALA A 121 0.78 7.73 0.00
CA ALA A 121 1.58 6.70 0.67
C ALA A 121 2.96 7.20 1.12
N VAL A 122 3.63 8.01 0.31
CA VAL A 122 4.93 8.63 0.65
C VAL A 122 4.78 9.58 1.85
N GLU A 123 3.71 10.39 1.89
CA GLU A 123 3.41 11.25 3.05
C GLU A 123 3.20 10.45 4.35
N HIS A 124 2.81 9.17 4.25
CA HIS A 124 2.68 8.26 5.39
C HIS A 124 3.94 7.42 5.67
N GLY A 125 5.04 7.64 4.93
CA GLY A 125 6.33 7.01 5.21
C GLY A 125 6.70 5.85 4.28
N LEU A 126 6.07 5.71 3.12
CA LEU A 126 6.48 4.73 2.11
C LEU A 126 7.86 5.09 1.55
N ASP A 127 8.80 4.13 1.56
CA ASP A 127 10.18 4.33 1.10
C ASP A 127 10.36 3.97 -0.38
N SER A 128 9.64 2.96 -0.86
CA SER A 128 9.76 2.48 -2.24
C SER A 128 8.43 1.96 -2.78
N ALA A 129 8.33 1.84 -4.09
CA ALA A 129 7.12 1.34 -4.73
C ALA A 129 7.41 0.56 -6.01
N ILE A 130 6.61 -0.48 -6.24
CA ILE A 130 6.57 -1.20 -7.51
C ILE A 130 5.48 -0.54 -8.36
N VAL A 131 5.89 0.24 -9.35
CA VAL A 131 5.00 1.02 -10.21
C VAL A 131 5.54 1.08 -11.65
N ASN A 132 4.67 1.38 -12.60
CA ASN A 132 5.11 1.83 -13.91
C ASN A 132 5.43 3.34 -13.83
N ALA A 133 6.71 3.69 -13.65
CA ALA A 133 7.15 5.07 -13.45
C ALA A 133 6.74 6.02 -14.60
N LYS A 134 6.64 5.52 -15.84
CA LYS A 134 6.19 6.31 -17.00
C LYS A 134 4.72 6.73 -16.90
N GLN A 135 3.95 6.06 -16.06
CA GLN A 135 2.52 6.30 -15.87
C GLN A 135 2.23 7.21 -14.65
N ILE A 136 3.24 7.53 -13.83
CA ILE A 136 3.08 8.42 -12.69
C ILE A 136 3.11 9.88 -13.15
N VAL A 137 2.10 10.62 -12.75
CA VAL A 137 1.89 12.02 -13.12
C VAL A 137 2.11 12.90 -11.89
N PRO A 138 2.87 13.98 -11.98
CA PRO A 138 2.96 14.98 -10.91
C PRO A 138 1.57 15.54 -10.57
N LEU A 139 1.26 15.72 -9.29
CA LEU A 139 -0.09 16.14 -8.84
C LEU A 139 -0.54 17.46 -9.45
N ASN A 140 0.37 18.40 -9.68
CA ASN A 140 0.09 19.69 -10.30
C ASN A 140 -0.31 19.61 -11.79
N ARG A 141 -0.21 18.43 -12.41
CA ARG A 141 -0.65 18.16 -13.78
C ARG A 141 -1.96 17.38 -13.85
N ILE A 142 -2.51 17.00 -12.70
CA ILE A 142 -3.80 16.32 -12.59
C ILE A 142 -4.88 17.40 -12.43
N PRO A 143 -5.97 17.39 -13.23
CA PRO A 143 -7.09 18.30 -13.03
C PRO A 143 -7.61 18.24 -11.59
N GLU A 144 -7.95 19.39 -11.02
CA GLU A 144 -8.30 19.52 -9.61
C GLU A 144 -9.46 18.60 -9.20
N GLU A 145 -10.47 18.49 -10.02
CA GLU A 145 -11.62 17.60 -9.76
C GLU A 145 -11.17 16.12 -9.69
N GLN A 146 -10.34 15.67 -10.63
CA GLN A 146 -9.82 14.31 -10.62
C GLN A 146 -8.94 14.05 -9.41
N LEU A 147 -8.10 15.02 -9.03
CA LEU A 147 -7.21 14.93 -7.86
C LEU A 147 -8.03 14.82 -6.57
N ASN A 148 -9.02 15.70 -6.38
CA ASN A 148 -9.84 15.73 -5.17
C ASN A 148 -10.72 14.47 -5.08
N THR A 149 -11.31 14.03 -6.18
CA THR A 149 -12.11 12.79 -6.21
C THR A 149 -11.24 11.55 -5.96
N ALA A 150 -10.02 11.51 -6.47
CA ALA A 150 -9.08 10.42 -6.15
C ALA A 150 -8.74 10.38 -4.65
N ARG A 151 -8.52 11.53 -4.02
CA ARG A 151 -8.32 11.63 -2.56
C ARG A 151 -9.56 11.20 -1.79
N ASP A 152 -10.74 11.62 -2.22
CA ASP A 152 -11.99 11.20 -1.59
C ASP A 152 -12.19 9.68 -1.69
N LEU A 153 -11.80 9.06 -2.81
CA LEU A 153 -11.82 7.60 -2.98
C LEU A 153 -10.80 6.91 -2.04
N ILE A 154 -9.57 7.40 -1.97
CA ILE A 154 -8.49 6.85 -1.14
C ILE A 154 -8.87 6.88 0.35
N TYR A 155 -9.51 7.97 0.79
CA TYR A 155 -9.90 8.18 2.19
C TYR A 155 -11.38 7.85 2.47
N ASP A 156 -12.07 7.20 1.54
CA ASP A 156 -13.48 6.79 1.65
C ASP A 156 -14.41 7.92 2.17
N ARG A 157 -14.27 9.13 1.63
CA ARG A 157 -15.02 10.32 2.04
C ARG A 157 -16.42 10.37 1.41
N ARG A 158 -17.23 9.40 1.79
CA ARG A 158 -18.64 9.34 1.36
C ARG A 158 -19.50 10.37 2.11
N ARG A 159 -20.55 10.87 1.44
CA ARG A 159 -21.57 11.76 2.03
C ARG A 159 -22.90 11.52 1.33
N GLU A 160 -23.98 12.06 1.89
CA GLU A 160 -25.32 11.91 1.30
C GLU A 160 -25.31 12.32 -0.18
N GLY A 161 -25.79 11.45 -1.06
CA GLY A 161 -25.81 11.66 -2.50
C GLY A 161 -24.44 11.61 -3.21
N TYR A 162 -23.35 11.30 -2.51
CA TYR A 162 -22.01 11.25 -3.10
C TYR A 162 -21.23 9.99 -2.69
N ASP A 163 -20.90 9.17 -3.68
CA ASP A 163 -19.95 8.05 -3.56
C ASP A 163 -18.73 8.37 -4.42
N PRO A 164 -17.52 8.51 -3.80
CA PRO A 164 -16.31 8.88 -4.53
C PRO A 164 -15.89 7.85 -5.58
N LEU A 165 -16.24 6.57 -5.42
CA LEU A 165 -15.94 5.56 -6.43
C LEU A 165 -16.76 5.78 -7.70
N HIS A 166 -18.06 5.95 -7.56
CA HIS A 166 -18.95 6.19 -8.70
C HIS A 166 -18.59 7.51 -9.40
N HIS A 167 -18.33 8.56 -8.62
CA HIS A 167 -17.93 9.84 -9.18
C HIS A 167 -16.58 9.74 -9.90
N PHE A 168 -15.59 9.08 -9.31
CA PHE A 168 -14.28 8.88 -9.93
C PHE A 168 -14.39 8.13 -11.26
N ILE A 169 -15.17 7.05 -11.32
CA ILE A 169 -15.39 6.29 -12.57
C ILE A 169 -16.01 7.18 -13.64
N SER A 170 -17.04 7.97 -13.29
CA SER A 170 -17.74 8.83 -14.25
C SER A 170 -16.85 9.88 -14.90
N LEU A 171 -15.83 10.40 -14.19
CA LEU A 171 -14.88 11.37 -14.74
C LEU A 171 -14.06 10.83 -15.93
N PHE A 172 -14.01 9.50 -16.09
CA PHE A 172 -13.23 8.84 -17.14
C PHE A 172 -14.06 8.02 -18.13
N GLU A 173 -15.39 8.13 -18.09
CA GLU A 173 -16.27 7.33 -18.96
C GLU A 173 -16.07 7.63 -20.46
N ASN A 174 -15.76 8.87 -20.80
CA ASN A 174 -15.61 9.34 -22.17
C ASN A 174 -14.13 9.51 -22.61
N MET A 175 -13.19 8.92 -21.86
CA MET A 175 -11.73 9.00 -22.14
C MET A 175 -11.16 7.68 -22.66
#